data_dd2642a53abb29168323d569c88ce302
#
_entry.id   dd2642a53abb29168323d569c88ce302
#
_cell.length_a   1.000
_cell.length_b   1.000
_cell.length_c   1.000
_cell.angle_alpha   90.00
_cell.angle_beta   90.00
_cell.angle_gamma   90.00
#
_symmetry.space_group_name_H-M   'P 1'
#
loop_
_entity.id
_entity.type
_entity.pdbx_description
1 polymer ?
#
loop_
_entity_poly.entity_id
_entity_poly.type
_entity_poly.pdbx_seq_one_letter_code
_entity_poly.pdbx_strand_id
1 'polypeptide(L)'
;MAITNNAHREITQLAPEDSFLVFDRIKSEFDFPIHFHPEYELNFIHNGKGVRRVVGDSLQEIDDLELVLVGPNLVHGWELHQCKNTNIHEITIQFHNDLFDDKLLSRRIFKPIKDMFNRSNHGEDLPVFGQL
;
A
#
# COMPACT_ATOMS: atom_id res chain seq x y z
N MET A 1 -14.85 -12.98 -8.18
CA MET A 1 -15.08 -11.93 -7.20
C MET A 1 -15.07 -10.57 -7.85
N ALA A 2 -16.05 -9.76 -7.57
CA ALA A 2 -16.23 -8.50 -8.30
C ALA A 2 -15.55 -7.27 -7.69
N ILE A 3 -14.77 -7.44 -6.62
CA ILE A 3 -14.12 -6.31 -5.92
C ILE A 3 -13.29 -5.46 -6.87
N THR A 4 -12.49 -6.10 -7.73
CA THR A 4 -11.59 -5.39 -8.63
C THR A 4 -12.27 -4.80 -9.85
N ASN A 5 -13.52 -5.21 -10.15
CA ASN A 5 -14.23 -4.73 -11.34
C ASN A 5 -14.65 -3.27 -11.24
N ASN A 6 -14.75 -2.74 -10.02
CA ASN A 6 -15.13 -1.36 -9.76
C ASN A 6 -13.94 -0.50 -9.31
N ALA A 7 -12.73 -0.99 -9.53
CA ALA A 7 -11.55 -0.27 -9.10
C ALA A 7 -11.38 1.04 -9.89
N HIS A 8 -11.06 2.09 -9.16
CA HIS A 8 -10.82 3.42 -9.70
C HIS A 8 -9.34 3.58 -10.05
N ARG A 9 -9.05 4.04 -11.27
CA ARG A 9 -7.68 4.41 -11.61
C ARG A 9 -7.37 5.78 -11.01
N GLU A 10 -6.43 5.84 -10.09
CA GLU A 10 -5.99 7.08 -9.49
C GLU A 10 -4.90 7.71 -10.35
N ILE A 11 -5.04 9.01 -10.61
CA ILE A 11 -3.96 9.82 -11.18
C ILE A 11 -3.28 10.50 -9.99
N THR A 12 -2.06 10.07 -9.68
CA THR A 12 -1.33 10.59 -8.54
C THR A 12 -0.76 11.98 -8.83
N GLN A 13 -0.45 12.73 -7.76
CA GLN A 13 0.12 14.07 -7.86
C GLN A 13 1.65 14.05 -8.00
N LEU A 14 2.25 12.87 -8.08
CA LEU A 14 3.69 12.70 -8.15
C LEU A 14 4.19 13.10 -9.55
N ALA A 15 4.98 14.17 -9.63
CA ALA A 15 5.55 14.63 -10.87
C ALA A 15 6.76 13.76 -11.28
N PRO A 16 7.12 13.70 -12.59
CA PRO A 16 8.26 12.88 -13.02
C PRO A 16 9.58 13.18 -12.34
N GLU A 17 9.79 14.43 -11.93
CA GLU A 17 11.03 14.87 -11.26
C GLU A 17 11.01 14.63 -9.75
N ASP A 18 9.88 14.24 -9.18
CA ASP A 18 9.77 14.00 -7.75
C ASP A 18 10.28 12.59 -7.41
N SER A 19 10.89 12.45 -6.24
CA SER A 19 11.32 11.14 -5.75
C SER A 19 10.17 10.38 -5.12
N PHE A 20 9.38 11.06 -4.29
CA PHE A 20 8.25 10.45 -3.61
C PHE A 20 7.26 11.52 -3.16
N LEU A 21 6.07 11.08 -2.78
CA LEU A 21 5.01 11.92 -2.24
C LEU A 21 4.50 11.30 -0.94
N VAL A 22 4.29 12.11 0.09
CA VAL A 22 3.83 11.63 1.40
C VAL A 22 2.51 12.28 1.76
N PHE A 23 1.56 11.46 2.21
CA PHE A 23 0.33 11.91 2.83
C PHE A 23 0.33 11.42 4.27
N ASP A 24 0.09 12.32 5.21
CA ASP A 24 0.00 12.04 6.65
C ASP A 24 -1.36 12.52 7.13
N ARG A 25 -2.22 11.58 7.53
CA ARG A 25 -3.61 11.87 7.84
C ARG A 25 -4.06 11.19 9.12
N ILE A 26 -4.96 11.84 9.85
CA ILE A 26 -5.73 11.23 10.92
C ILE A 26 -7.16 11.06 10.39
N LYS A 27 -7.68 9.85 10.47
CA LYS A 27 -8.95 9.49 9.86
C LYS A 27 -9.91 8.85 10.84
N SER A 28 -11.21 9.06 10.59
CA SER A 28 -12.29 8.31 11.25
C SER A 28 -12.99 7.34 10.28
N GLU A 29 -12.64 7.40 9.01
CA GLU A 29 -13.19 6.51 7.97
C GLU A 29 -12.25 6.43 6.78
N PHE A 30 -12.44 5.42 5.95
CA PHE A 30 -11.76 5.27 4.67
C PHE A 30 -12.79 5.50 3.58
N ASP A 31 -12.79 6.70 3.02
CA ASP A 31 -13.75 7.11 1.99
C ASP A 31 -13.16 7.09 0.58
N PHE A 32 -11.87 6.80 0.46
CA PHE A 32 -11.24 6.68 -0.85
C PHE A 32 -11.59 5.30 -1.46
N PRO A 33 -12.08 5.26 -2.70
CA PRO A 33 -12.48 4.01 -3.31
C PRO A 33 -11.30 3.08 -3.54
N ILE A 34 -11.60 1.79 -3.71
CA ILE A 34 -10.60 0.82 -4.15
C ILE A 34 -10.06 1.29 -5.50
N HIS A 35 -8.74 1.36 -5.63
CA HIS A 35 -8.09 2.03 -6.74
C HIS A 35 -6.78 1.35 -7.12
N PHE A 36 -6.18 1.79 -8.22
CA PHE A 36 -4.85 1.37 -8.66
C PHE A 36 -4.12 2.54 -9.33
N HIS A 37 -2.81 2.48 -9.32
CA HIS A 37 -1.93 3.47 -9.95
C HIS A 37 -0.57 2.84 -10.25
N PRO A 38 0.22 3.41 -11.18
CA PRO A 38 1.49 2.81 -11.59
C PRO A 38 2.61 2.95 -10.58
N GLU A 39 2.45 3.77 -9.55
CA GLU A 39 3.46 3.96 -8.50
C GLU A 39 3.42 2.82 -7.49
N TYR A 40 4.56 2.57 -6.82
CA TYR A 40 4.56 1.81 -5.57
C TYR A 40 3.89 2.62 -4.49
N GLU A 41 3.29 1.93 -3.54
CA GLU A 41 2.73 2.56 -2.36
C GLU A 41 3.20 1.85 -1.10
N LEU A 42 3.83 2.60 -0.20
CA LEU A 42 4.13 2.14 1.14
C LEU A 42 3.11 2.78 2.06
N ASN A 43 2.30 1.98 2.71
CA ASN A 43 1.19 2.46 3.53
C ASN A 43 1.35 2.01 4.96
N PHE A 44 1.32 2.97 5.88
CA PHE A 44 1.42 2.75 7.31
C PHE A 44 0.09 3.10 7.96
N ILE A 45 -0.40 2.20 8.82
CA ILE A 45 -1.61 2.45 9.61
C ILE A 45 -1.31 2.14 11.06
N HIS A 46 -1.62 3.08 11.94
CA HIS A 46 -1.60 2.92 13.38
C HIS A 46 -3.00 3.16 13.93
N ASN A 47 -3.35 2.43 14.97
CA ASN A 47 -4.67 2.50 15.59
C ASN A 47 -5.78 1.96 14.68
N GLY A 48 -5.42 1.01 13.82
CA GLY A 48 -6.30 0.48 12.78
C GLY A 48 -6.89 -0.90 13.05
N LYS A 49 -6.83 -1.38 14.28
CA LYS A 49 -7.35 -2.71 14.59
C LYS A 49 -8.78 -2.89 14.09
N GLY A 50 -8.99 -3.91 13.27
CA GLY A 50 -10.30 -4.21 12.69
C GLY A 50 -10.53 -3.62 11.31
N VAL A 51 -9.64 -2.78 10.81
CA VAL A 51 -9.67 -2.33 9.42
C VAL A 51 -9.44 -3.52 8.49
N ARG A 52 -10.12 -3.53 7.36
CA ARG A 52 -9.91 -4.56 6.34
C ARG A 52 -9.11 -4.00 5.19
N ARG A 53 -7.99 -4.65 4.88
CA ARG A 53 -7.15 -4.36 3.72
C ARG A 53 -7.62 -5.19 2.55
N VAL A 54 -7.83 -4.52 1.42
CA VAL A 54 -8.20 -5.16 0.15
C VAL A 54 -7.05 -4.94 -0.83
N VAL A 55 -6.41 -6.01 -1.29
CA VAL A 55 -5.34 -5.92 -2.29
C VAL A 55 -5.49 -7.07 -3.27
N GLY A 56 -5.73 -6.74 -4.55
CA GLY A 56 -6.06 -7.74 -5.54
C GLY A 56 -7.29 -8.53 -5.09
N ASP A 57 -7.18 -9.85 -5.04
CA ASP A 57 -8.23 -10.72 -4.53
C ASP A 57 -8.08 -11.07 -3.05
N SER A 58 -7.12 -10.46 -2.36
CA SER A 58 -6.84 -10.71 -0.96
C SER A 58 -7.63 -9.76 -0.07
N LEU A 59 -8.32 -10.32 0.92
CA LEU A 59 -9.04 -9.58 1.96
C LEU A 59 -8.44 -9.98 3.31
N GLN A 60 -7.94 -9.00 4.05
CA GLN A 60 -7.30 -9.27 5.32
C GLN A 60 -7.70 -8.23 6.36
N GLU A 61 -8.18 -8.67 7.50
CA GLU A 61 -8.35 -7.78 8.65
C GLU A 61 -6.99 -7.52 9.26
N ILE A 62 -6.70 -6.25 9.57
CA ILE A 62 -5.41 -5.87 10.12
C ILE A 62 -5.47 -5.67 11.62
N ASP A 63 -4.31 -5.71 12.25
CA ASP A 63 -4.13 -5.38 13.66
C ASP A 63 -3.93 -3.87 13.84
N ASP A 64 -3.58 -3.47 15.06
CA ASP A 64 -3.44 -2.08 15.43
C ASP A 64 -2.41 -1.32 14.58
N LEU A 65 -1.32 -1.99 14.24
CA LEU A 65 -0.19 -1.40 13.53
C LEU A 65 0.13 -2.23 12.29
N GLU A 66 0.24 -1.58 11.13
CA GLU A 66 0.63 -2.25 9.90
C GLU A 66 1.42 -1.32 8.99
N LEU A 67 2.46 -1.85 8.38
CA LEU A 67 3.17 -1.24 7.27
C LEU A 67 3.15 -2.24 6.11
N VAL A 68 2.66 -1.82 4.96
CA VAL A 68 2.53 -2.71 3.81
C VAL A 68 3.05 -2.03 2.54
N LEU A 69 3.71 -2.80 1.69
CA LEU A 69 4.17 -2.34 0.37
C LEU A 69 3.27 -2.94 -0.71
N VAL A 70 2.65 -2.07 -1.48
CA VAL A 70 1.77 -2.43 -2.60
C VAL A 70 2.47 -2.09 -3.91
N GLY A 71 2.54 -3.04 -4.82
CA GLY A 71 3.23 -2.88 -6.09
C GLY A 71 2.44 -2.09 -7.13
N PRO A 72 3.11 -1.73 -8.24
CA PRO A 72 2.49 -0.95 -9.31
C PRO A 72 1.25 -1.62 -9.89
N ASN A 73 0.21 -0.83 -10.10
CA ASN A 73 -1.05 -1.23 -10.74
C ASN A 73 -1.82 -2.35 -10.05
N LEU A 74 -1.46 -2.70 -8.83
CA LEU A 74 -2.20 -3.66 -8.04
C LEU A 74 -3.36 -2.93 -7.36
N VAL A 75 -4.57 -3.45 -7.57
CA VAL A 75 -5.79 -2.87 -6.99
C VAL A 75 -5.75 -2.96 -5.47
N HIS A 76 -5.99 -1.87 -4.79
CA HIS A 76 -5.91 -1.83 -3.33
C HIS A 76 -6.82 -0.78 -2.70
N GLY A 77 -7.09 -0.97 -1.42
CA GLY A 77 -7.86 -0.04 -0.60
C GLY A 77 -8.05 -0.59 0.81
N TRP A 78 -8.62 0.23 1.65
CA TRP A 78 -8.92 -0.11 3.04
C TRP A 78 -10.36 0.26 3.37
N GLU A 79 -10.95 -0.50 4.28
CA GLU A 79 -12.32 -0.29 4.76
C GLU A 79 -12.34 -0.37 6.28
N LEU A 80 -13.20 0.41 6.93
CA LEU A 80 -13.31 0.36 8.39
C LEU A 80 -13.63 -1.04 8.90
N HIS A 81 -14.56 -1.72 8.26
CA HIS A 81 -14.96 -3.09 8.60
C HIS A 81 -15.32 -3.22 10.08
N GLN A 82 -14.45 -3.83 10.91
CA GLN A 82 -14.66 -3.99 12.34
C GLN A 82 -14.00 -2.90 13.19
N CYS A 83 -13.31 -1.96 12.57
CA CYS A 83 -12.61 -0.90 13.31
C CYS A 83 -13.60 0.14 13.82
N LYS A 84 -13.49 0.47 15.10
CA LYS A 84 -14.36 1.46 15.76
C LYS A 84 -13.59 2.71 16.20
N ASN A 85 -12.30 2.78 15.87
CA ASN A 85 -11.46 3.91 16.23
C ASN A 85 -11.79 5.11 15.33
N THR A 86 -11.67 6.31 15.89
CA THR A 86 -11.94 7.56 15.17
C THR A 86 -10.68 8.38 14.94
N ASN A 87 -9.54 7.88 15.37
CA ASN A 87 -8.25 8.55 15.27
C ASN A 87 -7.20 7.61 14.63
N ILE A 88 -7.56 7.01 13.51
CA ILE A 88 -6.67 6.13 12.75
C ILE A 88 -5.60 7.00 12.09
N HIS A 89 -4.34 6.72 12.37
CA HIS A 89 -3.23 7.43 11.75
C HIS A 89 -2.78 6.67 10.52
N GLU A 90 -2.83 7.32 9.36
CA GLU A 90 -2.39 6.73 8.11
C GLU A 90 -1.31 7.61 7.47
N ILE A 91 -0.19 6.99 7.12
CA ILE A 91 0.87 7.63 6.33
C ILE A 91 1.00 6.83 5.04
N THR A 92 0.84 7.51 3.92
CA THR A 92 0.97 6.90 2.59
C THR A 92 2.16 7.53 1.88
N ILE A 93 3.07 6.70 1.39
CA ILE A 93 4.22 7.13 0.60
C ILE A 93 4.09 6.52 -0.79
N GLN A 94 4.07 7.35 -1.81
CA GLN A 94 4.03 6.93 -3.20
C GLN A 94 5.35 7.27 -3.88
N PHE A 95 5.88 6.36 -4.69
CA PHE A 95 7.09 6.61 -5.45
C PHE A 95 7.04 5.89 -6.79
N HIS A 96 7.77 6.44 -7.78
CA HIS A 96 7.78 5.87 -9.13
C HIS A 96 8.35 4.47 -9.13
N ASN A 97 7.82 3.64 -10.02
CA ASN A 97 8.24 2.24 -10.16
C ASN A 97 9.67 2.08 -10.67
N ASP A 98 10.30 3.15 -11.16
CA ASP A 98 11.68 3.18 -11.61
C ASP A 98 12.59 4.01 -10.71
N LEU A 99 12.14 4.37 -9.50
CA LEU A 99 12.95 5.15 -8.56
C LEU A 99 14.28 4.45 -8.24
N PHE A 100 14.23 3.13 -8.05
CA PHE A 100 15.41 2.31 -7.82
C PHE A 100 15.71 1.55 -9.10
N ASP A 101 16.84 1.84 -9.74
CA ASP A 101 17.17 1.21 -11.01
C ASP A 101 17.60 -0.26 -10.84
N ASP A 102 17.53 -1.02 -11.95
CA ASP A 102 17.85 -2.43 -11.93
C ASP A 102 19.31 -2.69 -11.59
N LYS A 103 20.19 -1.78 -11.96
CA LYS A 103 21.62 -1.92 -11.67
C LYS A 103 21.88 -1.88 -10.17
N LEU A 104 21.21 -0.96 -9.46
CA LEU A 104 21.28 -0.88 -7.99
C LEU A 104 20.71 -2.15 -7.36
N LEU A 105 19.51 -2.54 -7.79
CA LEU A 105 18.80 -3.67 -7.20
C LEU A 105 19.45 -5.01 -7.52
N SER A 106 20.28 -5.09 -8.55
CA SER A 106 20.98 -6.32 -8.90
C SER A 106 22.19 -6.61 -8.00
N ARG A 107 22.62 -5.64 -7.21
CA ARG A 107 23.73 -5.86 -6.28
C ARG A 107 23.30 -6.83 -5.18
N ARG A 108 24.24 -7.72 -4.80
CA ARG A 108 23.95 -8.80 -3.85
C ARG A 108 23.32 -8.29 -2.55
N ILE A 109 23.80 -7.17 -2.04
CA ILE A 109 23.34 -6.60 -0.76
C ILE A 109 21.86 -6.18 -0.83
N PHE A 110 21.33 -5.90 -2.03
CA PHE A 110 19.96 -5.46 -2.22
C PHE A 110 18.99 -6.60 -2.56
N LYS A 111 19.45 -7.86 -2.56
CA LYS A 111 18.60 -9.00 -2.89
C LYS A 111 17.31 -9.05 -2.04
N PRO A 112 17.37 -8.89 -0.72
CA PRO A 112 16.13 -8.91 0.08
C PRO A 112 15.15 -7.80 -0.31
N ILE A 113 15.65 -6.63 -0.69
CA ILE A 113 14.82 -5.51 -1.12
C ILE A 113 14.19 -5.80 -2.48
N LYS A 114 14.97 -6.35 -3.42
CA LYS A 114 14.44 -6.77 -4.72
C LYS A 114 13.36 -7.82 -4.57
N ASP A 115 13.58 -8.80 -3.70
CA ASP A 115 12.58 -9.84 -3.41
C ASP A 115 11.30 -9.23 -2.83
N MET A 116 11.44 -8.24 -1.97
CA MET A 116 10.30 -7.52 -1.38
C MET A 116 9.48 -6.81 -2.47
N PHE A 117 10.15 -6.11 -3.40
CA PHE A 117 9.47 -5.46 -4.51
C PHE A 117 8.74 -6.47 -5.40
N ASN A 118 9.36 -7.62 -5.67
CA ASN A 118 8.71 -8.68 -6.46
C ASN A 118 7.46 -9.20 -5.76
N ARG A 119 7.51 -9.42 -4.44
CA ARG A 119 6.35 -9.88 -3.66
C ARG A 119 5.22 -8.86 -3.62
N SER A 120 5.54 -7.58 -3.71
CA SER A 120 4.55 -6.50 -3.63
C SER A 120 3.56 -6.48 -4.81
N ASN A 121 3.82 -7.26 -5.85
CA ASN A 121 2.93 -7.38 -7.01
C ASN A 121 1.83 -8.42 -6.84
N HIS A 122 1.79 -9.12 -5.71
CA HIS A 122 0.82 -10.20 -5.45
C HIS A 122 0.14 -9.96 -4.11
N GLY A 123 -1.19 -9.85 -4.13
CA GLY A 123 -1.95 -9.52 -2.92
C GLY A 123 -1.75 -10.48 -1.76
N GLU A 124 -1.55 -11.77 -2.05
CA GLU A 124 -1.34 -12.81 -1.04
C GLU A 124 0.09 -12.87 -0.52
N ASP A 125 1.06 -12.28 -1.24
CA ASP A 125 2.48 -12.30 -0.90
C ASP A 125 3.01 -10.93 -0.46
N LEU A 126 2.14 -9.98 -0.20
CA LEU A 126 2.54 -8.61 0.14
C LEU A 126 3.56 -8.58 1.27
N PRO A 127 4.60 -7.74 1.14
CA PRO A 127 5.44 -7.41 2.28
C PRO A 127 4.63 -6.66 3.34
N VAL A 128 4.40 -7.32 4.46
CA VAL A 128 3.64 -6.75 5.58
C VAL A 128 4.51 -6.77 6.81
N PHE A 129 4.63 -5.62 7.45
CA PHE A 129 5.39 -5.43 8.69
C PHE A 129 4.43 -4.84 9.71
N GLY A 130 4.32 -5.42 10.86
CA GLY A 130 3.34 -4.91 11.80
C GLY A 130 3.63 -5.32 13.21
N GLN A 131 3.26 -6.45 13.57
CA GLN A 131 3.27 -6.93 14.94
C GLN A 131 4.68 -7.27 15.43
N LEU A 132 5.29 -6.35 16.11
CA LEU A 132 6.59 -6.56 16.73
C LEU A 132 6.43 -6.91 18.20
#